data_5432299eb68117c4208adf236346542e
#
_entry.id   5432299eb68117c4208adf236346542e
#
_cell.length_a   1.000
_cell.length_b   1.000
_cell.length_c   1.000
_cell.angle_alpha   90.00
_cell.angle_beta   90.00
_cell.angle_gamma   90.00
#
_symmetry.space_group_name_H-M   'P 1'
#
loop_
_entity.id
_entity.type
_entity.pdbx_description
1 polymer ?
#
loop_
_entity_poly.entity_id
_entity_poly.type
_entity_poly.pdbx_seq_one_letter_code
_entity_poly.pdbx_strand_id
1 'polypeptide(L)'
;MLSQPAQREGSLNIRVNGGELVTRALQRAGTSHIFGLHGGHIDPIFQACHDAGIRIIDTRHEQAAGHMADAWGRLTGRPGVAVVTAGPGVADVVTAVANAHLDAVPMVVIGGRHPLTDDDMMPLQELHGVPLMQSITKWSRLVRDTERIGEYVDAAFHQATAGRPGPVFLEIPADALAASVDEARVPAPPSAGQPSRPRPSAHAVQQILATLSAAERPLILAGRGVWLGGAADDLREFAELTDTPVIANGMSRGAVPEDSRLGLGGFLGAGRALALGAQPDVVLMLGARFGLFTGGRQSIVPAPARVMQVDIEPEELGRGGRVDFAVAADCRETLRDLIESAPGFAWPKRDAWVQAGKNAGAMAKVMLSSTASAAANGTIHPYHLATEVANIVGGRGVLAVDGGDTFVWAELALEARRPGRYLGHGYLGCLGIGLPFALAAKLAYPDERSVLLTGDGSIGLNFTEFDTAVRHNLPVTVVVNNDRAWGMCKHEQMVRLGNERVIATELGATRYEKAAEAFGVYAEYVDEAESIRPAIERAIASGRPACVNVMTDPNAISPAQQAMAAAGAG
;
A
#
# COMPACT_ATOMS: atom_id res chain seq x y z
N MET A 1 21.33 61.78 -39.91
CA MET A 1 21.02 60.32 -40.13
C MET A 1 20.60 59.74 -38.82
N LEU A 2 19.31 59.63 -38.60
CA LEU A 2 18.73 59.00 -37.42
C LEU A 2 18.55 57.49 -37.73
N SER A 3 19.27 56.64 -37.01
CA SER A 3 19.14 55.21 -37.12
C SER A 3 17.76 54.76 -36.63
N GLN A 4 17.00 54.09 -37.50
CA GLN A 4 15.76 53.37 -37.11
C GLN A 4 16.07 52.24 -36.10
N PRO A 5 15.23 52.06 -35.06
CA PRO A 5 15.38 50.89 -34.19
C PRO A 5 14.99 49.64 -34.95
N ALA A 6 15.82 48.59 -34.86
CA ALA A 6 15.57 47.28 -35.40
C ALA A 6 14.22 46.73 -34.90
N GLN A 7 13.37 46.34 -35.83
CA GLN A 7 12.15 45.58 -35.54
C GLN A 7 12.57 44.31 -34.82
N ARG A 8 12.09 44.12 -33.57
CA ARG A 8 12.14 42.83 -32.90
C ARG A 8 11.33 41.86 -33.75
N GLU A 9 11.98 40.84 -34.28
CA GLU A 9 11.30 39.70 -34.88
C GLU A 9 10.24 39.20 -33.91
N GLY A 10 8.99 39.08 -34.38
CA GLY A 10 7.86 38.68 -33.59
C GLY A 10 8.11 37.29 -33.00
N SER A 11 8.25 37.19 -31.69
CA SER A 11 8.15 35.94 -31.00
C SER A 11 6.80 35.33 -31.35
N LEU A 12 6.78 34.17 -31.96
CA LEU A 12 5.57 33.36 -32.13
C LEU A 12 4.91 33.25 -30.75
N ASN A 13 3.71 33.82 -30.64
CA ASN A 13 2.94 33.76 -29.39
C ASN A 13 2.45 32.33 -29.22
N ILE A 14 3.28 31.47 -28.58
CA ILE A 14 2.94 30.07 -28.30
C ILE A 14 1.83 30.09 -27.27
N ARG A 15 0.73 29.44 -27.59
CA ARG A 15 -0.40 29.32 -26.69
C ARG A 15 -0.46 27.89 -26.14
N VAL A 16 -0.77 27.76 -24.84
CA VAL A 16 -0.91 26.49 -24.11
C VAL A 16 -2.22 26.48 -23.36
N ASN A 17 -2.85 25.32 -23.25
CA ASN A 17 -4.06 25.16 -22.44
C ASN A 17 -3.74 24.55 -21.06
N GLY A 18 -4.76 24.54 -20.18
CA GLY A 18 -4.59 24.03 -18.82
C GLY A 18 -4.23 22.55 -18.75
N GLY A 19 -4.74 21.73 -19.67
CA GLY A 19 -4.39 20.30 -19.77
C GLY A 19 -2.91 20.09 -20.12
N GLU A 20 -2.38 20.89 -21.05
CA GLU A 20 -0.95 20.89 -21.39
C GLU A 20 -0.08 21.31 -20.21
N LEU A 21 -0.52 22.31 -19.42
CA LEU A 21 0.20 22.75 -18.22
C LEU A 21 0.23 21.67 -17.12
N VAL A 22 -0.88 20.95 -16.90
CA VAL A 22 -0.89 19.76 -16.02
C VAL A 22 0.14 18.75 -16.53
N THR A 23 0.06 18.39 -17.80
CA THR A 23 0.90 17.34 -18.41
C THR A 23 2.38 17.67 -18.33
N ARG A 24 2.77 18.92 -18.59
CA ARG A 24 4.16 19.37 -18.44
C ARG A 24 4.68 19.25 -17.00
N ALA A 25 3.83 19.54 -16.02
CA ALA A 25 4.19 19.35 -14.60
C ALA A 25 4.31 17.87 -14.25
N LEU A 26 3.43 17.01 -14.75
CA LEU A 26 3.53 15.55 -14.61
C LEU A 26 4.84 15.00 -15.22
N GLN A 27 5.24 15.49 -16.40
CA GLN A 27 6.52 15.12 -17.03
C GLN A 27 7.71 15.54 -16.17
N ARG A 28 7.72 16.76 -15.62
CA ARG A 28 8.79 17.23 -14.69
C ARG A 28 8.89 16.36 -13.45
N ALA A 29 7.73 15.93 -12.91
CA ALA A 29 7.67 14.98 -11.79
C ALA A 29 8.11 13.55 -12.18
N GLY A 30 8.33 13.29 -13.47
CA GLY A 30 8.69 11.98 -14.01
C GLY A 30 7.54 10.97 -13.94
N THR A 31 6.31 11.44 -14.06
CA THR A 31 5.11 10.61 -14.12
C THR A 31 5.07 9.86 -15.45
N SER A 32 5.04 8.54 -15.39
CA SER A 32 4.96 7.66 -16.57
C SER A 32 3.54 7.19 -16.87
N HIS A 33 2.68 7.17 -15.85
CA HIS A 33 1.31 6.68 -15.93
C HIS A 33 0.37 7.59 -15.16
N ILE A 34 -0.84 7.79 -15.69
CA ILE A 34 -1.99 8.28 -14.93
C ILE A 34 -3.06 7.19 -14.88
N PHE A 35 -3.79 7.14 -13.77
CA PHE A 35 -4.91 6.23 -13.55
C PHE A 35 -6.20 7.04 -13.52
N GLY A 36 -7.24 6.62 -14.21
CA GLY A 36 -8.45 7.42 -14.21
C GLY A 36 -9.62 6.81 -14.95
N LEU A 37 -10.77 7.43 -14.83
CA LEU A 37 -11.92 7.21 -15.68
C LEU A 37 -12.24 8.52 -16.39
N HIS A 38 -12.33 8.47 -17.72
CA HIS A 38 -12.53 9.64 -18.56
C HIS A 38 -13.88 10.33 -18.30
N GLY A 39 -13.87 11.66 -18.35
CA GLY A 39 -15.08 12.48 -18.32
C GLY A 39 -14.80 13.85 -18.91
N GLY A 40 -15.85 14.52 -19.42
CA GLY A 40 -15.70 15.75 -20.19
C GLY A 40 -14.94 16.89 -19.48
N HIS A 41 -15.05 16.99 -18.15
CA HIS A 41 -14.38 18.04 -17.37
C HIS A 41 -12.85 17.93 -17.33
N ILE A 42 -12.28 16.77 -17.62
CA ILE A 42 -10.85 16.49 -17.54
C ILE A 42 -10.25 16.10 -18.90
N ASP A 43 -11.05 16.12 -19.97
CA ASP A 43 -10.60 15.74 -21.32
C ASP A 43 -9.30 16.45 -21.75
N PRO A 44 -9.08 17.76 -21.52
CA PRO A 44 -7.83 18.40 -21.89
C PRO A 44 -6.58 17.75 -21.26
N ILE A 45 -6.69 17.17 -20.05
CA ILE A 45 -5.57 16.46 -19.41
C ILE A 45 -5.30 15.13 -20.14
N PHE A 46 -6.35 14.38 -20.47
CA PHE A 46 -6.22 13.09 -21.16
C PHE A 46 -5.61 13.26 -22.54
N GLN A 47 -6.09 14.25 -23.33
CA GLN A 47 -5.53 14.55 -24.65
C GLN A 47 -4.05 14.94 -24.54
N ALA A 48 -3.70 15.88 -23.68
CA ALA A 48 -2.32 16.33 -23.52
C ALA A 48 -1.39 15.21 -22.99
N CYS A 49 -1.86 14.34 -22.08
CA CYS A 49 -1.10 13.17 -21.63
C CYS A 49 -0.86 12.18 -22.77
N HIS A 50 -1.87 11.93 -23.61
CA HIS A 50 -1.74 11.08 -24.79
C HIS A 50 -0.66 11.63 -25.74
N ASP A 51 -0.72 12.91 -26.09
CA ASP A 51 0.24 13.57 -26.99
C ASP A 51 1.67 13.57 -26.42
N ALA A 52 1.79 13.66 -25.10
CA ALA A 52 3.06 13.67 -24.38
C ALA A 52 3.64 12.26 -24.10
N GLY A 53 2.94 11.18 -24.49
CA GLY A 53 3.36 9.80 -24.28
C GLY A 53 3.26 9.33 -22.81
N ILE A 54 2.52 10.03 -21.95
CA ILE A 54 2.16 9.54 -20.61
C ILE A 54 1.07 8.47 -20.78
N ARG A 55 1.34 7.26 -20.30
CA ARG A 55 0.40 6.15 -20.44
C ARG A 55 -0.83 6.37 -19.58
N ILE A 56 -2.00 6.31 -20.21
CA ILE A 56 -3.29 6.41 -19.54
C ILE A 56 -3.80 5.00 -19.26
N ILE A 57 -4.04 4.68 -17.99
CA ILE A 57 -4.68 3.44 -17.57
C ILE A 57 -6.11 3.78 -17.15
N ASP A 58 -7.02 3.64 -18.08
CA ASP A 58 -8.43 3.90 -17.85
C ASP A 58 -9.10 2.68 -17.19
N THR A 59 -9.65 2.89 -16.01
CA THR A 59 -10.31 1.89 -15.18
C THR A 59 -11.82 1.86 -15.47
N ARG A 60 -12.52 0.91 -14.85
CA ARG A 60 -14.00 0.81 -14.94
C ARG A 60 -14.70 1.57 -13.81
N HIS A 61 -13.91 1.97 -12.79
CA HIS A 61 -14.39 2.71 -11.62
C HIS A 61 -13.27 3.61 -11.07
N GLU A 62 -13.60 4.81 -10.63
CA GLU A 62 -12.63 5.77 -10.10
C GLU A 62 -11.97 5.28 -8.81
N GLN A 63 -12.68 4.51 -7.99
CA GLN A 63 -12.11 3.86 -6.84
C GLN A 63 -10.91 2.98 -7.23
N ALA A 64 -11.03 2.22 -8.32
CA ALA A 64 -9.95 1.38 -8.84
C ALA A 64 -8.77 2.23 -9.33
N ALA A 65 -9.03 3.36 -10.02
CA ALA A 65 -7.99 4.31 -10.41
C ALA A 65 -7.23 4.85 -9.20
N GLY A 66 -7.96 5.25 -8.17
CA GLY A 66 -7.39 5.69 -6.90
C GLY A 66 -6.56 4.61 -6.23
N HIS A 67 -7.05 3.36 -6.17
CA HIS A 67 -6.30 2.24 -5.61
C HIS A 67 -5.06 1.90 -6.44
N MET A 68 -5.09 2.01 -7.77
CA MET A 68 -3.89 1.85 -8.60
C MET A 68 -2.85 2.93 -8.29
N ALA A 69 -3.28 4.18 -8.10
CA ALA A 69 -2.39 5.27 -7.70
C ALA A 69 -1.82 5.06 -6.28
N ASP A 70 -2.62 4.59 -5.33
CA ASP A 70 -2.18 4.18 -3.99
C ASP A 70 -1.11 3.07 -4.08
N ALA A 71 -1.38 1.98 -4.81
CA ALA A 71 -0.43 0.90 -5.00
C ALA A 71 0.87 1.36 -5.66
N TRP A 72 0.79 2.25 -6.65
CA TRP A 72 1.98 2.84 -7.28
C TRP A 72 2.84 3.58 -6.27
N GLY A 73 2.22 4.41 -5.41
CA GLY A 73 2.91 5.12 -4.33
C GLY A 73 3.58 4.16 -3.35
N ARG A 74 2.90 3.07 -2.97
CA ARG A 74 3.45 2.03 -2.09
C ARG A 74 4.67 1.35 -2.71
N LEU A 75 4.57 0.94 -3.97
CA LEU A 75 5.59 0.14 -4.65
C LEU A 75 6.85 0.95 -5.00
N THR A 76 6.66 2.20 -5.43
CA THR A 76 7.73 3.02 -6.00
C THR A 76 8.27 4.10 -5.06
N GLY A 77 7.53 4.43 -3.99
CA GLY A 77 7.82 5.59 -3.13
C GLY A 77 7.58 6.95 -3.84
N ARG A 78 7.10 6.94 -5.07
CA ARG A 78 6.79 8.14 -5.88
C ARG A 78 5.27 8.33 -5.94
N PRO A 79 4.75 9.56 -5.92
CA PRO A 79 3.32 9.79 -5.99
C PRO A 79 2.67 9.10 -7.19
N GLY A 80 1.67 8.23 -6.92
CA GLY A 80 0.77 7.76 -7.95
C GLY A 80 -0.22 8.87 -8.30
N VAL A 81 -0.61 8.98 -9.58
CA VAL A 81 -1.47 10.05 -10.07
C VAL A 81 -2.82 9.49 -10.49
N ALA A 82 -3.89 9.89 -9.79
CA ALA A 82 -5.27 9.61 -10.21
C ALA A 82 -5.90 10.87 -10.80
N VAL A 83 -6.58 10.71 -11.95
CA VAL A 83 -7.29 11.80 -12.64
C VAL A 83 -8.74 11.39 -12.81
N VAL A 84 -9.66 12.12 -12.18
CA VAL A 84 -11.08 11.77 -12.11
C VAL A 84 -11.96 12.96 -12.48
N THR A 85 -13.12 12.69 -13.08
CA THR A 85 -14.04 13.74 -13.52
C THR A 85 -14.72 14.45 -12.33
N ALA A 86 -15.43 15.53 -12.61
CA ALA A 86 -16.21 16.28 -11.62
C ALA A 86 -17.33 15.41 -11.02
N GLY A 87 -17.86 15.83 -9.88
CA GLY A 87 -19.01 15.22 -9.22
C GLY A 87 -18.75 13.77 -8.81
N PRO A 88 -19.40 12.78 -9.47
CA PRO A 88 -19.26 11.37 -9.10
C PRO A 88 -17.82 10.89 -9.13
N GLY A 89 -16.97 11.32 -10.09
CA GLY A 89 -15.58 10.90 -10.15
C GLY A 89 -14.80 11.28 -8.91
N VAL A 90 -15.00 12.50 -8.39
CA VAL A 90 -14.41 12.95 -7.12
C VAL A 90 -15.01 12.18 -5.93
N ALA A 91 -16.31 11.90 -5.93
CA ALA A 91 -16.95 11.17 -4.84
C ALA A 91 -16.50 9.70 -4.78
N ASP A 92 -16.40 9.04 -5.93
CA ASP A 92 -16.09 7.62 -6.02
C ASP A 92 -14.62 7.30 -5.65
N VAL A 93 -13.69 8.24 -5.83
CA VAL A 93 -12.27 8.04 -5.48
C VAL A 93 -11.99 8.19 -3.98
N VAL A 94 -12.93 8.71 -3.18
CA VAL A 94 -12.78 9.01 -1.73
C VAL A 94 -12.22 7.84 -0.94
N THR A 95 -12.73 6.63 -1.15
CA THR A 95 -12.28 5.44 -0.41
C THR A 95 -10.79 5.17 -0.63
N ALA A 96 -10.32 5.29 -1.86
CA ALA A 96 -8.91 5.07 -2.18
C ALA A 96 -8.00 6.16 -1.58
N VAL A 97 -8.46 7.41 -1.59
CA VAL A 97 -7.74 8.53 -0.95
C VAL A 97 -7.64 8.34 0.55
N ALA A 98 -8.73 7.94 1.21
CA ALA A 98 -8.74 7.65 2.64
C ALA A 98 -7.79 6.49 3.00
N ASN A 99 -7.75 5.44 2.16
CA ASN A 99 -6.83 4.32 2.33
C ASN A 99 -5.36 4.76 2.24
N ALA A 100 -5.01 5.56 1.22
CA ALA A 100 -3.68 6.13 1.07
C ALA A 100 -3.30 7.06 2.23
N HIS A 101 -4.26 7.86 2.75
CA HIS A 101 -4.04 8.78 3.87
C HIS A 101 -3.67 8.06 5.16
N LEU A 102 -4.45 7.06 5.58
CA LEU A 102 -4.18 6.30 6.79
C LEU A 102 -2.86 5.54 6.72
N ASP A 103 -2.48 5.16 5.50
CA ASP A 103 -1.25 4.40 5.24
C ASP A 103 -0.05 5.26 4.86
N ALA A 104 -0.18 6.59 4.91
CA ALA A 104 0.91 7.52 4.59
C ALA A 104 1.53 7.27 3.20
N VAL A 105 0.69 7.04 2.18
CA VAL A 105 1.15 6.74 0.82
C VAL A 105 1.15 8.01 -0.02
N PRO A 106 2.25 8.35 -0.70
CA PRO A 106 2.28 9.53 -1.56
C PRO A 106 1.37 9.33 -2.79
N MET A 107 0.43 10.25 -2.99
CA MET A 107 -0.56 10.19 -4.07
C MET A 107 -1.00 11.61 -4.45
N VAL A 108 -1.16 11.86 -5.73
CA VAL A 108 -1.75 13.10 -6.27
C VAL A 108 -3.07 12.75 -6.96
N VAL A 109 -4.14 13.35 -6.49
CA VAL A 109 -5.45 13.24 -7.11
C VAL A 109 -5.81 14.55 -7.77
N ILE A 110 -6.12 14.51 -9.05
CA ILE A 110 -6.61 15.65 -9.84
C ILE A 110 -8.08 15.38 -10.16
N GLY A 111 -8.96 16.15 -9.55
CA GLY A 111 -10.40 16.11 -9.81
C GLY A 111 -10.84 17.24 -10.72
N GLY A 112 -11.70 16.93 -11.67
CA GLY A 112 -12.39 17.95 -12.45
C GLY A 112 -13.42 18.70 -11.61
N ARG A 113 -13.83 19.86 -12.12
CA ARG A 113 -14.95 20.66 -11.61
C ARG A 113 -15.70 21.29 -12.80
N HIS A 114 -16.98 21.59 -12.65
CA HIS A 114 -17.71 22.43 -13.58
C HIS A 114 -17.06 23.81 -13.72
N PRO A 115 -17.36 24.58 -14.78
CA PRO A 115 -16.82 25.94 -14.95
C PRO A 115 -17.13 26.83 -13.73
N LEU A 116 -16.18 27.62 -13.28
CA LEU A 116 -16.38 28.52 -12.13
C LEU A 116 -17.47 29.57 -12.36
N THR A 117 -17.72 29.92 -13.62
CA THR A 117 -18.80 30.84 -14.00
C THR A 117 -20.20 30.32 -13.68
N ASP A 118 -20.31 29.01 -13.51
CA ASP A 118 -21.58 28.32 -13.31
C ASP A 118 -21.80 27.89 -11.84
N ASP A 119 -20.89 28.28 -10.93
CA ASP A 119 -21.01 28.02 -9.48
C ASP A 119 -22.38 28.50 -8.97
N ASP A 120 -23.04 27.69 -8.16
CA ASP A 120 -24.37 27.92 -7.58
C ASP A 120 -25.52 28.00 -8.59
N MET A 121 -25.29 27.63 -9.85
CA MET A 121 -26.29 27.58 -10.92
C MET A 121 -26.79 26.15 -11.19
N MET A 122 -26.43 25.18 -10.36
CA MET A 122 -26.75 23.76 -10.51
C MET A 122 -26.28 23.15 -11.86
N PRO A 123 -25.04 23.41 -12.29
CA PRO A 123 -24.50 22.75 -13.47
C PRO A 123 -24.38 21.25 -13.25
N LEU A 124 -24.26 20.48 -14.33
CA LEU A 124 -24.02 19.04 -14.25
C LEU A 124 -22.77 18.75 -13.42
N GLN A 125 -22.87 17.82 -12.48
CA GLN A 125 -21.76 17.35 -11.62
C GLN A 125 -21.21 18.44 -10.67
N GLU A 126 -22.05 19.36 -10.24
CA GLU A 126 -21.68 20.35 -9.22
C GLU A 126 -21.40 19.64 -7.89
N LEU A 127 -20.15 19.71 -7.46
CA LEU A 127 -19.68 19.19 -6.18
C LEU A 127 -18.47 19.99 -5.75
N HIS A 128 -18.45 20.43 -4.49
CA HIS A 128 -17.29 21.07 -3.91
C HIS A 128 -16.30 20.02 -3.40
N GLY A 129 -15.37 19.60 -4.25
CA GLY A 129 -14.43 18.50 -3.96
C GLY A 129 -13.41 18.84 -2.88
N VAL A 130 -12.93 20.08 -2.80
CA VAL A 130 -11.94 20.49 -1.80
C VAL A 130 -12.43 20.26 -0.37
N PRO A 131 -13.62 20.72 0.06
CA PRO A 131 -14.14 20.40 1.40
C PRO A 131 -14.32 18.91 1.65
N LEU A 132 -14.78 18.14 0.64
CA LEU A 132 -14.96 16.70 0.74
C LEU A 132 -13.62 15.97 1.02
N MET A 133 -12.55 16.37 0.35
CA MET A 133 -11.24 15.74 0.41
C MET A 133 -10.38 16.23 1.59
N GLN A 134 -10.73 17.34 2.22
CA GLN A 134 -9.87 18.02 3.20
C GLN A 134 -9.51 17.14 4.40
N SER A 135 -10.41 16.29 4.87
CA SER A 135 -10.19 15.43 6.05
C SER A 135 -9.34 14.18 5.77
N ILE A 136 -9.16 13.82 4.50
CA ILE A 136 -8.49 12.60 4.06
C ILE A 136 -7.27 12.87 3.18
N THR A 137 -6.82 14.12 3.12
CA THR A 137 -5.62 14.52 2.38
C THR A 137 -4.71 15.39 3.23
N LYS A 138 -3.43 15.43 2.90
CA LYS A 138 -2.49 16.37 3.52
C LYS A 138 -2.72 17.81 3.07
N TRP A 139 -3.20 17.97 1.85
CA TRP A 139 -3.36 19.25 1.20
C TRP A 139 -4.40 19.15 0.08
N SER A 140 -5.36 20.08 0.06
CA SER A 140 -6.42 20.16 -0.94
C SER A 140 -6.55 21.58 -1.43
N ARG A 141 -6.62 21.80 -2.74
CA ARG A 141 -6.73 23.14 -3.33
C ARG A 141 -7.60 23.15 -4.58
N LEU A 142 -8.32 24.26 -4.75
CA LEU A 142 -8.99 24.65 -5.97
C LEU A 142 -8.05 25.55 -6.79
N VAL A 143 -7.80 25.16 -8.03
CA VAL A 143 -6.95 25.92 -8.98
C VAL A 143 -7.86 26.78 -9.85
N ARG A 144 -7.85 28.10 -9.66
CA ARG A 144 -8.75 29.03 -10.37
C ARG A 144 -8.13 29.68 -11.61
N ASP A 145 -6.82 29.66 -11.70
CA ASP A 145 -6.05 30.40 -12.70
C ASP A 145 -5.25 29.43 -13.57
N THR A 146 -5.53 29.44 -14.87
CA THR A 146 -4.89 28.57 -15.85
C THR A 146 -3.37 28.74 -15.85
N GLU A 147 -2.87 29.99 -15.78
CA GLU A 147 -1.43 30.25 -15.81
C GLU A 147 -0.69 29.62 -14.61
N ARG A 148 -1.40 29.39 -13.49
CA ARG A 148 -0.83 28.83 -12.26
C ARG A 148 -1.00 27.33 -12.11
N ILE A 149 -1.64 26.64 -13.05
CA ILE A 149 -1.87 25.18 -12.97
C ILE A 149 -0.56 24.43 -12.72
N GLY A 150 0.49 24.72 -13.48
CA GLY A 150 1.79 24.04 -13.32
C GLY A 150 2.39 24.22 -11.93
N GLU A 151 2.30 25.43 -11.35
CA GLU A 151 2.73 25.74 -9.99
C GLU A 151 2.00 24.86 -8.94
N TYR A 152 0.67 24.74 -9.06
CA TYR A 152 -0.13 23.93 -8.13
C TYR A 152 0.16 22.43 -8.24
N VAL A 153 0.39 21.92 -9.46
CA VAL A 153 0.74 20.52 -9.66
C VAL A 153 2.14 20.23 -9.07
N ASP A 154 3.13 21.08 -9.31
CA ASP A 154 4.47 20.94 -8.72
C ASP A 154 4.39 20.99 -7.18
N ALA A 155 3.60 21.92 -6.61
CA ALA A 155 3.35 21.98 -5.17
C ALA A 155 2.66 20.71 -4.64
N ALA A 156 1.73 20.11 -5.39
CA ALA A 156 1.06 18.87 -5.01
C ALA A 156 2.06 17.71 -4.86
N PHE A 157 2.97 17.54 -5.81
CA PHE A 157 4.02 16.50 -5.71
C PHE A 157 4.94 16.73 -4.51
N HIS A 158 5.32 18.00 -4.25
CA HIS A 158 6.09 18.33 -3.06
C HIS A 158 5.34 17.98 -1.78
N GLN A 159 4.07 18.41 -1.65
CA GLN A 159 3.25 18.15 -0.46
C GLN A 159 2.98 16.66 -0.24
N ALA A 160 2.80 15.89 -1.32
CA ALA A 160 2.57 14.45 -1.21
C ALA A 160 3.75 13.69 -0.60
N THR A 161 4.97 14.20 -0.77
CA THR A 161 6.22 13.53 -0.35
C THR A 161 6.91 14.17 0.85
N ALA A 162 6.62 15.43 1.17
CA ALA A 162 7.27 16.16 2.26
C ALA A 162 6.89 15.61 3.64
N GLY A 163 7.88 15.38 4.52
CA GLY A 163 7.65 14.82 5.86
C GLY A 163 7.04 13.43 5.79
N ARG A 164 5.97 13.18 6.58
CA ARG A 164 5.14 11.97 6.44
C ARG A 164 4.43 12.01 5.08
N PRO A 165 4.66 11.07 4.17
CA PRO A 165 3.99 11.05 2.88
C PRO A 165 2.47 10.92 3.02
N GLY A 166 1.73 11.27 1.96
CA GLY A 166 0.27 11.11 1.96
C GLY A 166 -0.39 11.69 0.71
N PRO A 167 -1.68 11.44 0.53
CA PRO A 167 -2.43 11.94 -0.62
C PRO A 167 -2.64 13.44 -0.54
N VAL A 168 -2.70 14.05 -1.73
CA VAL A 168 -3.09 15.44 -1.94
C VAL A 168 -4.15 15.52 -3.03
N PHE A 169 -4.95 16.57 -3.01
CA PHE A 169 -6.05 16.76 -3.96
C PHE A 169 -5.98 18.14 -4.62
N LEU A 170 -6.08 18.16 -5.93
CA LEU A 170 -6.29 19.34 -6.74
C LEU A 170 -7.64 19.28 -7.44
N GLU A 171 -8.45 20.30 -7.29
CA GLU A 171 -9.68 20.48 -8.03
C GLU A 171 -9.45 21.54 -9.12
N ILE A 172 -9.62 21.15 -10.38
CA ILE A 172 -9.35 22.05 -11.53
C ILE A 172 -10.62 22.20 -12.35
N PRO A 173 -11.17 23.44 -12.46
CA PRO A 173 -12.37 23.68 -13.24
C PRO A 173 -12.16 23.48 -14.74
N ALA A 174 -13.24 23.05 -15.43
CA ALA A 174 -13.19 22.75 -16.86
C ALA A 174 -12.82 23.97 -17.71
N ASP A 175 -13.30 25.16 -17.34
CA ASP A 175 -12.92 26.43 -17.99
C ASP A 175 -11.44 26.74 -17.82
N ALA A 176 -10.86 26.51 -16.64
CA ALA A 176 -9.42 26.68 -16.42
C ALA A 176 -8.58 25.65 -17.20
N LEU A 177 -9.05 24.41 -17.35
CA LEU A 177 -8.38 23.37 -18.15
C LEU A 177 -8.44 23.66 -19.65
N ALA A 178 -9.55 24.22 -20.15
CA ALA A 178 -9.76 24.51 -21.55
C ALA A 178 -9.18 25.85 -21.99
N ALA A 179 -9.02 26.80 -21.06
CA ALA A 179 -8.53 28.15 -21.39
C ALA A 179 -7.13 28.11 -21.96
N SER A 180 -6.95 28.85 -23.08
CA SER A 180 -5.66 28.98 -23.75
C SER A 180 -4.99 30.29 -23.32
N VAL A 181 -3.77 30.22 -22.82
CA VAL A 181 -2.96 31.34 -22.32
C VAL A 181 -1.67 31.48 -23.11
N ASP A 182 -1.07 32.66 -23.05
CA ASP A 182 0.27 32.90 -23.62
C ASP A 182 1.31 32.20 -22.75
N GLU A 183 2.12 31.32 -23.33
CA GLU A 183 3.16 30.60 -22.61
C GLU A 183 4.16 31.52 -21.90
N ALA A 184 4.42 32.69 -22.45
CA ALA A 184 5.31 33.70 -21.86
C ALA A 184 4.79 34.25 -20.51
N ARG A 185 3.48 34.11 -20.24
CA ARG A 185 2.84 34.53 -18.97
C ARG A 185 2.81 33.39 -17.92
N VAL A 186 3.09 32.18 -18.32
CA VAL A 186 3.12 31.02 -17.38
C VAL A 186 4.33 31.16 -16.47
N PRO A 187 4.16 31.19 -15.15
CA PRO A 187 5.28 31.25 -14.23
C PRO A 187 6.25 30.09 -14.44
N ALA A 188 7.55 30.39 -14.35
CA ALA A 188 8.55 29.33 -14.31
C ALA A 188 8.28 28.39 -13.11
N PRO A 189 8.46 27.09 -13.27
CA PRO A 189 8.23 26.16 -12.16
C PRO A 189 9.12 26.52 -10.98
N PRO A 190 8.61 26.41 -9.74
CA PRO A 190 9.42 26.68 -8.56
C PRO A 190 10.62 25.70 -8.52
N SER A 191 11.83 26.25 -8.50
CA SER A 191 13.07 25.50 -8.36
C SER A 191 13.32 25.20 -6.89
N ALA A 192 12.52 24.35 -6.27
CA ALA A 192 12.82 23.87 -4.93
C ALA A 192 13.74 22.64 -5.05
N GLY A 193 14.96 22.74 -4.54
CA GLY A 193 15.79 21.56 -4.31
C GLY A 193 15.07 20.56 -3.39
N GLN A 194 15.44 19.28 -3.47
CA GLN A 194 14.88 18.31 -2.55
C GLN A 194 15.26 18.69 -1.10
N PRO A 195 14.28 18.80 -0.16
CA PRO A 195 14.60 19.12 1.21
C PRO A 195 15.46 18.00 1.82
N SER A 196 16.42 18.38 2.68
CA SER A 196 17.17 17.40 3.46
C SER A 196 16.23 16.65 4.40
N ARG A 197 16.48 15.35 4.57
CA ARG A 197 15.73 14.54 5.52
C ARG A 197 16.13 14.86 6.95
N PRO A 198 15.20 14.89 7.93
CA PRO A 198 15.56 15.16 9.32
C PRO A 198 16.44 14.03 9.89
N ARG A 199 17.57 14.42 10.51
CA ARG A 199 18.50 13.49 11.16
C ARG A 199 18.30 13.48 12.67
N PRO A 200 18.58 12.37 13.37
CA PRO A 200 18.58 12.34 14.81
C PRO A 200 19.71 13.21 15.39
N SER A 201 19.58 13.67 16.62
CA SER A 201 20.72 14.28 17.31
C SER A 201 21.77 13.24 17.69
N ALA A 202 23.06 13.66 17.82
CA ALA A 202 24.12 12.77 18.27
C ALA A 202 23.80 12.11 19.63
N HIS A 203 23.11 12.85 20.53
CA HIS A 203 22.64 12.30 21.80
C HIS A 203 21.63 11.16 21.58
N ALA A 204 20.70 11.32 20.66
CA ALA A 204 19.72 10.28 20.36
C ALA A 204 20.37 9.00 19.81
N VAL A 205 21.36 9.15 18.92
CA VAL A 205 22.14 8.03 18.37
C VAL A 205 22.84 7.27 19.51
N GLN A 206 23.57 7.97 20.38
CA GLN A 206 24.26 7.37 21.52
C GLN A 206 23.29 6.67 22.49
N GLN A 207 22.15 7.28 22.77
CA GLN A 207 21.15 6.71 23.67
C GLN A 207 20.54 5.42 23.12
N ILE A 208 20.23 5.37 21.80
CA ILE A 208 19.72 4.18 21.15
C ILE A 208 20.76 3.06 21.20
N LEU A 209 22.00 3.35 20.78
CA LEU A 209 23.07 2.35 20.76
C LEU A 209 23.42 1.81 22.15
N ALA A 210 23.55 2.68 23.13
CA ALA A 210 23.81 2.28 24.53
C ALA A 210 22.69 1.38 25.08
N THR A 211 21.44 1.70 24.76
CA THR A 211 20.30 0.91 25.23
C THR A 211 20.24 -0.47 24.56
N LEU A 212 20.47 -0.53 23.23
CA LEU A 212 20.47 -1.80 22.50
C LEU A 212 21.67 -2.69 22.84
N SER A 213 22.86 -2.12 23.02
CA SER A 213 24.07 -2.88 23.36
C SER A 213 23.97 -3.54 24.73
N ALA A 214 23.32 -2.88 25.70
CA ALA A 214 23.10 -3.40 27.05
C ALA A 214 21.94 -4.40 27.16
N ALA A 215 21.10 -4.53 26.12
CA ALA A 215 19.93 -5.40 26.14
C ALA A 215 20.31 -6.88 26.02
N GLU A 216 19.62 -7.74 26.75
CA GLU A 216 19.74 -9.20 26.61
C GLU A 216 18.87 -9.74 25.46
N ARG A 217 17.68 -9.16 25.29
CA ARG A 217 16.67 -9.57 24.31
C ARG A 217 16.14 -8.39 23.48
N PRO A 218 17.02 -7.67 22.74
CA PRO A 218 16.59 -6.57 21.91
C PRO A 218 15.76 -7.06 20.71
N LEU A 219 14.80 -6.23 20.29
CA LEU A 219 13.98 -6.47 19.10
C LEU A 219 13.82 -5.18 18.30
N ILE A 220 13.94 -5.26 16.98
CA ILE A 220 13.57 -4.17 16.09
C ILE A 220 12.18 -4.46 15.50
N LEU A 221 11.26 -3.48 15.60
CA LEU A 221 9.99 -3.47 14.89
C LEU A 221 10.08 -2.50 13.71
N ALA A 222 10.15 -3.04 12.50
CA ALA A 222 10.23 -2.26 11.27
C ALA A 222 8.83 -2.04 10.67
N GLY A 223 8.40 -0.79 10.63
CA GLY A 223 7.15 -0.38 9.98
C GLY A 223 7.38 0.18 8.58
N ARG A 224 6.32 0.72 7.98
CA ARG A 224 6.32 1.27 6.62
C ARG A 224 7.36 2.38 6.40
N GLY A 225 7.69 3.16 7.44
CA GLY A 225 8.71 4.22 7.35
C GLY A 225 10.08 3.71 6.90
N VAL A 226 10.42 2.46 7.18
CA VAL A 226 11.65 1.83 6.67
C VAL A 226 11.59 1.66 5.15
N TRP A 227 10.47 1.17 4.61
CA TRP A 227 10.31 0.99 3.16
C TRP A 227 10.23 2.32 2.41
N LEU A 228 9.31 3.22 2.81
CA LEU A 228 9.10 4.52 2.14
C LEU A 228 10.31 5.45 2.31
N GLY A 229 11.05 5.32 3.41
CA GLY A 229 12.34 6.00 3.61
C GLY A 229 13.47 5.46 2.74
N GLY A 230 13.29 4.28 2.10
CA GLY A 230 14.33 3.61 1.34
C GLY A 230 15.47 3.07 2.23
N ALA A 231 15.13 2.62 3.43
CA ALA A 231 16.06 2.23 4.50
C ALA A 231 16.18 0.71 4.69
N ALA A 232 15.70 -0.10 3.74
CA ALA A 232 15.64 -1.55 3.91
C ALA A 232 17.05 -2.20 3.98
N ASP A 233 17.98 -1.75 3.15
CA ASP A 233 19.37 -2.25 3.17
C ASP A 233 20.11 -1.76 4.41
N ASP A 234 19.92 -0.48 4.80
CA ASP A 234 20.49 0.08 6.02
C ASP A 234 19.96 -0.67 7.28
N LEU A 235 18.67 -1.07 7.29
CA LEU A 235 18.11 -1.89 8.37
C LEU A 235 18.77 -3.26 8.47
N ARG A 236 18.96 -3.94 7.33
CA ARG A 236 19.61 -5.25 7.30
C ARG A 236 21.04 -5.16 7.82
N GLU A 237 21.81 -4.20 7.34
CA GLU A 237 23.18 -3.94 7.80
C GLU A 237 23.23 -3.67 9.31
N PHE A 238 22.36 -2.81 9.82
CA PHE A 238 22.28 -2.51 11.24
C PHE A 238 21.91 -3.73 12.09
N ALA A 239 20.94 -4.51 11.65
CA ALA A 239 20.54 -5.74 12.34
C ALA A 239 21.68 -6.77 12.40
N GLU A 240 22.41 -6.96 11.30
CA GLU A 240 23.57 -7.85 11.22
C GLU A 240 24.74 -7.37 12.09
N LEU A 241 25.05 -6.07 12.07
CA LEU A 241 26.10 -5.45 12.86
C LEU A 241 25.84 -5.58 14.37
N THR A 242 24.59 -5.38 14.78
CA THR A 242 24.18 -5.36 16.19
C THR A 242 23.66 -6.70 16.72
N ASP A 243 23.60 -7.73 15.88
CA ASP A 243 23.03 -9.05 16.21
C ASP A 243 21.59 -8.95 16.77
N THR A 244 20.78 -8.05 16.20
CA THR A 244 19.44 -7.75 16.70
C THR A 244 18.37 -8.29 15.73
N PRO A 245 17.47 -9.19 16.18
CA PRO A 245 16.42 -9.73 15.33
C PRO A 245 15.35 -8.67 15.00
N VAL A 246 14.69 -8.88 13.85
CA VAL A 246 13.73 -7.95 13.27
C VAL A 246 12.39 -8.63 13.02
N ILE A 247 11.31 -8.00 13.45
CA ILE A 247 9.94 -8.22 12.99
C ILE A 247 9.56 -7.05 12.10
N ALA A 248 9.03 -7.32 10.91
CA ALA A 248 8.64 -6.30 9.96
C ALA A 248 7.16 -6.41 9.58
N ASN A 249 6.51 -5.28 9.32
CA ASN A 249 5.11 -5.22 8.92
C ASN A 249 4.93 -4.61 7.52
N GLY A 250 3.88 -5.08 6.82
CA GLY A 250 3.47 -4.56 5.52
C GLY A 250 4.61 -4.58 4.49
N MET A 251 4.82 -3.45 3.81
CA MET A 251 5.83 -3.31 2.76
C MET A 251 7.28 -3.49 3.23
N SER A 252 7.55 -3.37 4.53
CA SER A 252 8.88 -3.60 5.09
C SER A 252 9.20 -5.08 5.34
N ARG A 253 8.21 -5.98 5.23
CA ARG A 253 8.48 -7.43 5.30
C ARG A 253 9.48 -7.82 4.24
N GLY A 254 10.48 -8.58 4.62
CA GLY A 254 11.61 -8.95 3.75
C GLY A 254 12.75 -7.93 3.68
N ALA A 255 12.69 -6.78 4.38
CA ALA A 255 13.85 -5.88 4.54
C ALA A 255 15.04 -6.60 5.19
N VAL A 256 14.76 -7.39 6.23
CA VAL A 256 15.61 -8.49 6.65
C VAL A 256 14.91 -9.78 6.20
N PRO A 257 15.50 -10.56 5.27
CA PRO A 257 14.85 -11.73 4.71
C PRO A 257 14.36 -12.70 5.81
N GLU A 258 13.12 -13.14 5.74
CA GLU A 258 12.50 -13.94 6.81
C GLU A 258 13.07 -15.36 6.87
N ASP A 259 13.72 -15.85 5.82
CA ASP A 259 14.51 -17.09 5.80
C ASP A 259 15.94 -16.90 6.35
N SER A 260 16.39 -15.67 6.60
CA SER A 260 17.67 -15.38 7.22
C SER A 260 17.64 -15.58 8.75
N ARG A 261 18.81 -15.56 9.39
CA ARG A 261 18.94 -15.75 10.83
C ARG A 261 18.17 -14.70 11.64
N LEU A 262 18.22 -13.43 11.25
CA LEU A 262 17.69 -12.30 12.02
C LEU A 262 16.27 -11.87 11.61
N GLY A 263 15.78 -12.28 10.46
CA GLY A 263 14.41 -12.01 10.02
C GLY A 263 13.43 -12.95 10.71
N LEU A 264 12.61 -12.45 11.65
CA LEU A 264 11.66 -13.29 12.39
C LEU A 264 10.28 -13.40 11.72
N GLY A 265 10.01 -12.58 10.70
CA GLY A 265 8.71 -12.58 10.00
C GLY A 265 7.81 -11.41 10.37
N GLY A 266 6.52 -11.56 10.11
CA GLY A 266 5.49 -10.55 10.39
C GLY A 266 4.91 -10.66 11.79
N PHE A 267 4.07 -9.66 12.12
CA PHE A 267 3.44 -9.57 13.44
C PHE A 267 2.52 -10.75 13.78
N LEU A 268 1.63 -11.14 12.87
CA LEU A 268 0.63 -12.17 13.16
C LEU A 268 1.23 -13.56 13.41
N GLY A 269 2.40 -13.85 12.84
CA GLY A 269 3.14 -15.07 13.06
C GLY A 269 4.10 -14.96 14.25
N ALA A 270 5.33 -14.58 13.97
CA ALA A 270 6.43 -14.55 14.94
C ALA A 270 6.20 -13.57 16.10
N GLY A 271 5.62 -12.40 15.83
CA GLY A 271 5.38 -11.38 16.86
C GLY A 271 4.45 -11.90 17.95
N ARG A 272 3.34 -12.54 17.56
CA ARG A 272 2.38 -13.10 18.50
C ARG A 272 2.94 -14.29 19.28
N ALA A 273 3.73 -15.14 18.61
CA ALA A 273 4.38 -16.26 19.28
C ALA A 273 5.41 -15.80 20.32
N LEU A 274 6.16 -14.71 20.04
CA LEU A 274 7.05 -14.10 21.02
C LEU A 274 6.30 -13.49 22.20
N ALA A 275 5.14 -12.88 21.99
CA ALA A 275 4.33 -12.31 23.07
C ALA A 275 3.84 -13.37 24.07
N LEU A 276 3.67 -14.60 23.63
CA LEU A 276 3.24 -15.74 24.45
C LEU A 276 4.41 -16.50 25.09
N GLY A 277 5.65 -16.26 24.63
CA GLY A 277 6.85 -16.97 25.06
C GLY A 277 7.90 -16.05 25.68
N ALA A 278 9.13 -16.12 25.15
CA ALA A 278 10.21 -15.24 25.56
C ALA A 278 9.95 -13.82 25.05
N GLN A 279 9.92 -12.84 25.95
CA GLN A 279 9.59 -11.45 25.63
C GLN A 279 10.86 -10.59 25.47
N PRO A 280 10.87 -9.58 24.56
CA PRO A 280 11.95 -8.62 24.46
C PRO A 280 12.04 -7.75 25.71
N ASP A 281 13.26 -7.34 26.09
CA ASP A 281 13.52 -6.35 27.14
C ASP A 281 13.71 -4.93 26.61
N VAL A 282 14.12 -4.81 25.33
CA VAL A 282 14.24 -3.54 24.60
C VAL A 282 13.62 -3.68 23.22
N VAL A 283 12.83 -2.70 22.83
CA VAL A 283 12.21 -2.62 21.49
C VAL A 283 12.58 -1.30 20.82
N LEU A 284 13.18 -1.37 19.64
CA LEU A 284 13.39 -0.23 18.76
C LEU A 284 12.33 -0.25 17.64
N MET A 285 11.42 0.70 17.66
CA MET A 285 10.41 0.90 16.61
C MET A 285 10.94 1.87 15.56
N LEU A 286 11.05 1.44 14.30
CA LEU A 286 11.53 2.24 13.18
C LEU A 286 10.40 2.46 12.16
N GLY A 287 9.88 3.70 12.08
CA GLY A 287 8.77 4.04 11.20
C GLY A 287 7.55 3.14 11.40
N ALA A 288 7.36 2.70 12.63
CA ALA A 288 6.30 1.81 13.08
C ALA A 288 5.45 2.48 14.16
N ARG A 289 4.14 2.21 14.13
CA ARG A 289 3.15 2.78 15.05
C ARG A 289 2.54 1.70 15.92
N PHE A 290 2.17 2.07 17.14
CA PHE A 290 1.27 1.24 17.93
C PHE A 290 -0.10 1.17 17.24
N GLY A 291 -0.76 0.02 17.29
CA GLY A 291 -2.05 -0.19 16.68
C GLY A 291 -2.33 -1.65 16.39
N LEU A 292 -3.33 -1.93 15.56
CA LEU A 292 -3.76 -3.29 15.21
C LEU A 292 -2.59 -4.18 14.75
N PHE A 293 -1.73 -3.65 13.87
CA PHE A 293 -0.60 -4.39 13.31
C PHE A 293 0.62 -4.52 14.24
N THR A 294 0.53 -4.04 15.45
CA THR A 294 1.47 -4.33 16.55
C THR A 294 0.77 -4.99 17.75
N GLY A 295 -0.45 -5.49 17.53
CA GLY A 295 -1.23 -6.25 18.50
C GLY A 295 -2.32 -5.48 19.23
N GLY A 296 -2.54 -4.22 18.92
CA GLY A 296 -3.57 -3.42 19.55
C GLY A 296 -3.43 -3.42 21.09
N ARG A 297 -4.50 -3.76 21.80
CA ARG A 297 -4.50 -3.89 23.27
C ARG A 297 -3.67 -5.08 23.79
N GLN A 298 -3.42 -6.08 22.93
CA GLN A 298 -2.55 -7.23 23.19
C GLN A 298 -1.20 -7.07 22.51
N SER A 299 -0.58 -5.89 22.70
CA SER A 299 0.67 -5.53 22.03
C SER A 299 1.75 -6.61 22.14
N ILE A 300 2.48 -6.83 21.05
CA ILE A 300 3.71 -7.64 21.05
C ILE A 300 4.85 -6.95 21.82
N VAL A 301 4.67 -5.68 22.15
CA VAL A 301 5.58 -4.92 22.99
C VAL A 301 5.13 -5.11 24.44
N PRO A 302 5.84 -5.90 25.25
CA PRO A 302 5.43 -6.19 26.61
C PRO A 302 5.61 -4.96 27.50
N ALA A 303 4.75 -4.81 28.53
CA ALA A 303 4.77 -3.67 29.44
C ALA A 303 6.13 -3.38 30.10
N PRO A 304 6.96 -4.38 30.48
CA PRO A 304 8.28 -4.14 31.09
C PRO A 304 9.37 -3.77 30.06
N ALA A 305 9.14 -3.96 28.74
CA ALA A 305 10.15 -3.62 27.75
C ALA A 305 10.39 -2.12 27.68
N ARG A 306 11.66 -1.74 27.53
CA ARG A 306 12.04 -0.35 27.24
C ARG A 306 11.82 -0.09 25.75
N VAL A 307 11.03 0.92 25.42
CA VAL A 307 10.63 1.24 24.04
C VAL A 307 11.28 2.52 23.56
N MET A 308 11.97 2.43 22.43
CA MET A 308 12.48 3.56 21.68
C MET A 308 11.74 3.65 20.35
N GLN A 309 11.26 4.82 19.97
CA GLN A 309 10.52 5.02 18.72
C GLN A 309 11.16 6.10 17.88
N VAL A 310 11.39 5.79 16.62
CA VAL A 310 11.83 6.73 15.57
C VAL A 310 10.71 6.84 14.54
N ASP A 311 10.22 8.04 14.33
CA ASP A 311 9.25 8.34 13.27
C ASP A 311 9.52 9.73 12.71
N ILE A 312 9.25 9.91 11.42
CA ILE A 312 9.36 11.21 10.76
C ILE A 312 8.26 12.18 11.21
N GLU A 313 7.12 11.62 11.66
CA GLU A 313 5.95 12.38 12.11
C GLU A 313 5.94 12.48 13.65
N PRO A 314 6.19 13.69 14.22
CA PRO A 314 6.20 13.85 15.68
C PRO A 314 4.91 13.45 16.37
N GLU A 315 3.76 13.61 15.71
CA GLU A 315 2.44 13.29 16.27
C GLU A 315 2.22 11.77 16.44
N GLU A 316 2.99 10.93 15.77
CA GLU A 316 2.91 9.47 15.90
C GLU A 316 3.78 8.94 17.04
N LEU A 317 4.67 9.78 17.62
CA LEU A 317 5.55 9.39 18.71
C LEU A 317 4.76 9.22 20.01
N GLY A 318 4.73 8.00 20.56
CA GLY A 318 3.99 7.66 21.76
C GLY A 318 2.48 7.55 21.58
N ARG A 319 1.96 7.69 20.36
CA ARG A 319 0.54 7.54 20.07
C ARG A 319 0.12 6.09 20.23
N GLY A 320 -0.78 5.84 21.17
CA GLY A 320 -1.37 4.51 21.42
C GLY A 320 -0.53 3.55 22.24
N GLY A 321 0.68 3.94 22.71
CA GLY A 321 1.53 3.11 23.54
C GLY A 321 2.59 3.90 24.31
N ARG A 322 3.18 3.25 25.32
CA ARG A 322 4.27 3.85 26.08
C ARG A 322 5.57 3.84 25.26
N VAL A 323 6.24 4.98 25.19
CA VAL A 323 7.56 5.16 24.60
C VAL A 323 8.48 5.78 25.65
N ASP A 324 9.62 5.16 25.94
CA ASP A 324 10.59 5.66 26.91
C ASP A 324 11.57 6.64 26.28
N PHE A 325 11.80 6.54 24.98
CA PHE A 325 12.65 7.45 24.23
C PHE A 325 12.13 7.64 22.80
N ALA A 326 11.77 8.89 22.45
CA ALA A 326 11.15 9.25 21.18
C ALA A 326 12.09 10.14 20.34
N VAL A 327 12.18 9.86 19.05
CA VAL A 327 13.06 10.58 18.11
C VAL A 327 12.28 10.93 16.83
N ALA A 328 12.09 12.23 16.59
CA ALA A 328 11.52 12.72 15.33
C ALA A 328 12.62 12.80 14.27
N ALA A 329 12.73 11.77 13.42
CA ALA A 329 13.75 11.67 12.39
C ALA A 329 13.35 10.70 11.27
N ASP A 330 14.01 10.83 10.11
CA ASP A 330 13.91 9.89 9.00
C ASP A 330 14.58 8.55 9.36
N CYS A 331 13.95 7.43 9.01
CA CYS A 331 14.48 6.10 9.31
C CYS A 331 15.83 5.82 8.65
N ARG A 332 16.03 6.26 7.41
CA ARG A 332 17.27 6.02 6.68
C ARG A 332 18.42 6.80 7.26
N GLU A 333 18.21 8.10 7.51
CA GLU A 333 19.24 8.95 8.12
C GLU A 333 19.56 8.46 9.54
N THR A 334 18.55 8.01 10.29
CA THR A 334 18.78 7.43 11.62
C THR A 334 19.60 6.15 11.56
N LEU A 335 19.26 5.21 10.67
CA LEU A 335 20.00 3.95 10.55
C LEU A 335 21.43 4.18 10.10
N ARG A 336 21.70 5.10 9.20
CA ARG A 336 23.05 5.47 8.79
C ARG A 336 23.89 6.02 9.94
N ASP A 337 23.33 6.93 10.74
CA ASP A 337 24.02 7.47 11.91
C ASP A 337 24.26 6.40 12.98
N LEU A 338 23.31 5.46 13.15
CA LEU A 338 23.46 4.31 14.05
C LEU A 338 24.57 3.36 13.56
N ILE A 339 24.60 3.02 12.26
CA ILE A 339 25.63 2.16 11.67
C ILE A 339 27.02 2.78 11.82
N GLU A 340 27.17 4.07 11.50
CA GLU A 340 28.43 4.80 11.62
C GLU A 340 28.97 4.81 13.06
N SER A 341 28.08 4.92 14.04
CA SER A 341 28.44 5.03 15.46
C SER A 341 28.52 3.67 16.18
N ALA A 342 27.93 2.60 15.63
CA ALA A 342 27.85 1.28 16.25
C ALA A 342 29.21 0.64 16.60
N PRO A 343 30.32 0.84 15.84
CA PRO A 343 31.62 0.28 16.21
C PRO A 343 32.17 0.75 17.56
N GLY A 344 31.64 1.84 18.13
CA GLY A 344 31.97 2.33 19.46
C GLY A 344 31.34 1.53 20.62
N PHE A 345 30.54 0.50 20.33
CA PHE A 345 29.80 -0.30 21.31
C PHE A 345 30.15 -1.78 21.19
N ALA A 346 29.97 -2.53 22.28
CA ALA A 346 30.09 -3.98 22.27
C ALA A 346 28.76 -4.64 21.88
N TRP A 347 28.80 -5.54 20.91
CA TRP A 347 27.63 -6.27 20.43
C TRP A 347 27.77 -7.76 20.75
N PRO A 348 27.19 -8.21 21.89
CA PRO A 348 27.23 -9.62 22.24
C PRO A 348 26.40 -10.45 21.27
N LYS A 349 26.82 -11.66 20.99
CA LYS A 349 26.00 -12.62 20.23
C LYS A 349 24.78 -13.03 21.06
N ARG A 350 23.62 -13.05 20.41
CA ARG A 350 22.32 -13.33 21.05
C ARG A 350 21.66 -14.59 20.48
N ASP A 351 22.46 -15.63 20.24
CA ASP A 351 22.00 -16.85 19.55
C ASP A 351 20.79 -17.49 20.23
N ALA A 352 20.78 -17.57 21.56
CA ALA A 352 19.64 -18.13 22.28
C ALA A 352 18.35 -17.32 22.10
N TRP A 353 18.46 -15.98 22.09
CA TRP A 353 17.32 -15.09 21.87
C TRP A 353 16.81 -15.17 20.44
N VAL A 354 17.68 -15.10 19.45
CA VAL A 354 17.35 -15.24 18.04
C VAL A 354 16.69 -16.59 17.77
N GLN A 355 17.24 -17.68 18.34
CA GLN A 355 16.70 -19.02 18.18
C GLN A 355 15.30 -19.16 18.82
N ALA A 356 15.08 -18.52 19.97
CA ALA A 356 13.74 -18.49 20.60
C ALA A 356 12.70 -17.85 19.67
N GLY A 357 13.03 -16.72 19.02
CA GLY A 357 12.17 -16.07 18.02
C GLY A 357 11.89 -16.95 16.80
N LYS A 358 12.93 -17.60 16.25
CA LYS A 358 12.78 -18.54 15.13
C LYS A 358 11.90 -19.75 15.49
N ASN A 359 12.14 -20.35 16.64
CA ASN A 359 11.37 -21.50 17.11
C ASN A 359 9.88 -21.15 17.30
N ALA A 360 9.58 -19.95 17.84
CA ALA A 360 8.22 -19.47 18.02
C ALA A 360 7.49 -19.37 16.66
N GLY A 361 8.12 -18.78 15.65
CA GLY A 361 7.57 -18.67 14.29
C GLY A 361 7.40 -20.04 13.63
N ALA A 362 8.39 -20.93 13.75
CA ALA A 362 8.33 -22.29 13.21
C ALA A 362 7.22 -23.13 13.85
N MET A 363 7.07 -23.05 15.17
CA MET A 363 6.02 -23.77 15.89
C MET A 363 4.62 -23.33 15.46
N ALA A 364 4.40 -22.03 15.27
CA ALA A 364 3.13 -21.51 14.77
C ALA A 364 2.81 -22.06 13.35
N LYS A 365 3.79 -22.11 12.46
CA LYS A 365 3.63 -22.69 11.11
C LYS A 365 3.31 -24.19 11.16
N VAL A 366 3.99 -24.96 12.02
CA VAL A 366 3.73 -26.40 12.18
C VAL A 366 2.32 -26.66 12.70
N MET A 367 1.86 -25.91 13.70
CA MET A 367 0.50 -26.04 14.23
C MET A 367 -0.55 -25.73 13.15
N LEU A 368 -0.37 -24.65 12.39
CA LEU A 368 -1.28 -24.29 11.30
C LEU A 368 -1.30 -25.33 10.17
N SER A 369 -0.15 -25.85 9.78
CA SER A 369 -0.05 -26.90 8.75
C SER A 369 -0.72 -28.19 9.19
N SER A 370 -0.57 -28.56 10.47
CA SER A 370 -1.22 -29.75 11.06
C SER A 370 -2.75 -29.57 11.08
N THR A 371 -3.24 -28.39 11.47
CA THR A 371 -4.69 -28.08 11.45
C THR A 371 -5.23 -28.11 10.02
N ALA A 372 -4.52 -27.52 9.07
CA ALA A 372 -4.91 -27.52 7.66
C ALA A 372 -4.96 -28.94 7.05
N SER A 373 -4.07 -29.83 7.49
CA SER A 373 -4.06 -31.25 7.05
C SER A 373 -5.17 -32.07 7.70
N ALA A 374 -5.56 -31.72 8.94
CA ALA A 374 -6.62 -32.43 9.69
C ALA A 374 -8.04 -32.06 9.21
N ALA A 375 -8.19 -30.90 8.52
CA ALA A 375 -9.46 -30.45 7.94
C ALA A 375 -9.94 -31.31 6.74
N ALA A 376 -9.59 -32.57 6.72
CA ALA A 376 -9.65 -33.53 5.63
C ALA A 376 -11.06 -34.08 5.32
N ASN A 377 -12.10 -33.23 5.31
CA ASN A 377 -13.43 -33.63 4.82
C ASN A 377 -13.59 -33.40 3.29
N GLY A 378 -12.49 -33.42 2.54
CA GLY A 378 -12.52 -33.19 1.11
C GLY A 378 -12.63 -31.70 0.72
N THR A 379 -12.48 -30.79 1.68
CA THR A 379 -12.48 -29.33 1.45
C THR A 379 -11.06 -28.75 1.57
N ILE A 380 -10.77 -27.75 0.75
CA ILE A 380 -9.48 -27.06 0.79
C ILE A 380 -9.43 -26.09 1.98
N HIS A 381 -8.46 -26.27 2.87
CA HIS A 381 -8.23 -25.34 3.96
C HIS A 381 -7.60 -24.03 3.42
N PRO A 382 -8.10 -22.83 3.77
CA PRO A 382 -7.58 -21.56 3.22
C PRO A 382 -6.10 -21.29 3.55
N TYR A 383 -5.57 -21.81 4.68
CA TYR A 383 -4.15 -21.74 4.98
C TYR A 383 -3.30 -22.55 3.97
N HIS A 384 -3.80 -23.70 3.50
CA HIS A 384 -3.11 -24.47 2.47
C HIS A 384 -3.05 -23.70 1.16
N LEU A 385 -4.18 -23.11 0.71
CA LEU A 385 -4.22 -22.23 -0.47
C LEU A 385 -3.24 -21.06 -0.33
N ALA A 386 -3.26 -20.36 0.80
CA ALA A 386 -2.37 -19.24 1.05
C ALA A 386 -0.88 -19.64 1.00
N THR A 387 -0.55 -20.83 1.52
CA THR A 387 0.80 -21.39 1.49
C THR A 387 1.25 -21.71 0.07
N GLU A 388 0.39 -22.31 -0.75
CA GLU A 388 0.69 -22.61 -2.15
C GLU A 388 0.94 -21.33 -2.95
N VAL A 389 0.07 -20.30 -2.78
CA VAL A 389 0.26 -19.01 -3.44
C VAL A 389 1.56 -18.33 -3.00
N ALA A 390 1.84 -18.28 -1.69
CA ALA A 390 3.06 -17.70 -1.16
C ALA A 390 4.33 -18.38 -1.72
N ASN A 391 4.32 -19.71 -1.81
CA ASN A 391 5.42 -20.50 -2.37
C ASN A 391 5.62 -20.26 -3.87
N ILE A 392 4.53 -20.14 -4.65
CA ILE A 392 4.59 -19.87 -6.09
C ILE A 392 5.16 -18.48 -6.37
N VAL A 393 4.77 -17.48 -5.59
CA VAL A 393 5.35 -16.13 -5.70
C VAL A 393 6.83 -16.16 -5.33
N GLY A 394 7.19 -16.83 -4.23
CA GLY A 394 8.54 -17.29 -3.87
C GLY A 394 9.65 -16.24 -4.00
N GLY A 395 9.39 -14.96 -3.73
CA GLY A 395 10.36 -13.86 -3.89
C GLY A 395 10.65 -13.46 -5.36
N ARG A 396 9.93 -14.02 -6.33
CA ARG A 396 10.08 -13.72 -7.76
C ARG A 396 8.95 -12.82 -8.31
N GLY A 397 8.14 -12.22 -7.46
CA GLY A 397 7.01 -11.42 -7.88
C GLY A 397 6.45 -10.58 -6.74
N VAL A 398 5.34 -9.92 -7.02
CA VAL A 398 4.54 -9.16 -6.04
C VAL A 398 3.32 -9.99 -5.68
N LEU A 399 3.08 -10.16 -4.39
CA LEU A 399 1.86 -10.71 -3.84
C LEU A 399 0.97 -9.56 -3.35
N ALA A 400 -0.15 -9.35 -4.01
CA ALA A 400 -1.24 -8.55 -3.49
C ALA A 400 -2.23 -9.45 -2.74
N VAL A 401 -2.75 -8.96 -1.63
CA VAL A 401 -3.72 -9.70 -0.80
C VAL A 401 -4.89 -8.80 -0.46
N ASP A 402 -6.11 -9.33 -0.60
CA ASP A 402 -7.35 -8.64 -0.31
C ASP A 402 -8.33 -9.56 0.41
N GLY A 403 -9.15 -8.98 1.27
CA GLY A 403 -10.11 -9.69 2.09
C GLY A 403 -9.73 -9.71 3.56
N GLY A 404 -10.69 -10.02 4.41
CA GLY A 404 -10.49 -10.12 5.85
C GLY A 404 -9.73 -11.39 6.23
N ASP A 405 -10.38 -12.54 6.18
CA ASP A 405 -9.78 -13.84 6.52
C ASP A 405 -8.65 -14.22 5.57
N THR A 406 -8.83 -13.97 4.28
CA THR A 406 -7.79 -14.23 3.27
C THR A 406 -6.50 -13.50 3.58
N PHE A 407 -6.59 -12.24 4.04
CA PHE A 407 -5.44 -11.46 4.48
C PHE A 407 -4.73 -12.11 5.69
N VAL A 408 -5.50 -12.55 6.68
CA VAL A 408 -4.94 -13.21 7.86
C VAL A 408 -4.22 -14.51 7.46
N TRP A 409 -4.82 -15.34 6.62
CA TRP A 409 -4.20 -16.58 6.15
C TRP A 409 -2.92 -16.31 5.35
N ALA A 410 -2.92 -15.30 4.49
CA ALA A 410 -1.74 -14.90 3.73
C ALA A 410 -0.61 -14.39 4.63
N GLU A 411 -0.93 -13.56 5.63
CA GLU A 411 0.05 -13.06 6.62
C GLU A 411 0.73 -14.20 7.39
N LEU A 412 -0.02 -15.25 7.73
CA LEU A 412 0.49 -16.42 8.44
C LEU A 412 1.32 -17.35 7.54
N ALA A 413 0.99 -17.44 6.26
CA ALA A 413 1.65 -18.31 5.29
C ALA A 413 2.91 -17.69 4.67
N LEU A 414 2.93 -16.35 4.52
CA LEU A 414 4.00 -15.64 3.82
C LEU A 414 5.36 -15.78 4.51
N GLU A 415 6.39 -16.00 3.71
CA GLU A 415 7.79 -15.85 4.08
C GLU A 415 8.43 -14.84 3.11
N ALA A 416 8.47 -13.57 3.55
CA ALA A 416 8.95 -12.48 2.71
C ALA A 416 10.48 -12.47 2.66
N ARG A 417 11.03 -12.42 1.43
CA ARG A 417 12.49 -12.40 1.17
C ARG A 417 12.98 -11.07 0.62
N ARG A 418 12.08 -10.24 0.13
CA ARG A 418 12.37 -8.93 -0.45
C ARG A 418 11.33 -7.91 0.01
N PRO A 419 11.75 -6.71 0.43
CA PRO A 419 10.82 -5.64 0.79
C PRO A 419 10.06 -5.13 -0.44
N GLY A 420 8.91 -4.52 -0.22
CA GLY A 420 8.12 -3.92 -1.27
C GLY A 420 7.47 -4.91 -2.24
N ARG A 421 7.37 -6.20 -1.86
CA ARG A 421 6.77 -7.25 -2.70
C ARG A 421 5.52 -7.87 -2.10
N TYR A 422 5.05 -7.29 -1.01
CA TYR A 422 3.82 -7.68 -0.35
C TYR A 422 2.89 -6.47 -0.19
N LEU A 423 1.72 -6.53 -0.80
CA LEU A 423 0.70 -5.49 -0.77
C LEU A 423 -0.56 -6.03 -0.08
N GLY A 424 -1.05 -5.33 0.92
CA GLY A 424 -2.30 -5.65 1.58
C GLY A 424 -3.07 -4.38 1.92
N HIS A 425 -4.29 -4.55 2.40
CA HIS A 425 -5.04 -3.43 2.94
C HIS A 425 -4.29 -2.85 4.16
N GLY A 426 -4.49 -1.58 4.39
CA GLY A 426 -3.92 -0.89 5.55
C GLY A 426 -4.92 -0.76 6.69
N TYR A 427 -4.74 0.29 7.49
CA TYR A 427 -5.57 0.57 8.66
C TYR A 427 -7.04 0.87 8.36
N LEU A 428 -7.37 1.28 7.12
CA LEU A 428 -8.76 1.47 6.73
C LEU A 428 -9.53 0.14 6.63
N GLY A 429 -8.82 -0.97 6.40
CA GLY A 429 -9.46 -2.26 6.19
C GLY A 429 -10.29 -2.32 4.88
N CYS A 430 -9.88 -1.55 3.89
CA CYS A 430 -10.61 -1.42 2.63
C CYS A 430 -10.55 -2.71 1.82
N LEU A 431 -11.70 -3.22 1.41
CA LEU A 431 -11.85 -4.35 0.50
C LEU A 431 -11.98 -3.87 -0.95
N GLY A 432 -11.71 -4.77 -1.91
CA GLY A 432 -11.75 -4.46 -3.34
C GLY A 432 -10.47 -3.82 -3.87
N ILE A 433 -9.46 -3.65 -3.03
CA ILE A 433 -8.16 -3.06 -3.43
C ILE A 433 -7.31 -4.02 -4.27
N GLY A 434 -7.55 -5.33 -4.14
CA GLY A 434 -6.60 -6.36 -4.57
C GLY A 434 -6.32 -6.33 -6.06
N LEU A 435 -7.35 -6.35 -6.91
CA LEU A 435 -7.16 -6.37 -8.36
C LEU A 435 -6.51 -5.06 -8.87
N PRO A 436 -6.96 -3.86 -8.46
CA PRO A 436 -6.24 -2.61 -8.76
C PRO A 436 -4.77 -2.62 -8.29
N PHE A 437 -4.49 -3.16 -7.10
CA PHE A 437 -3.12 -3.26 -6.58
C PHE A 437 -2.25 -4.19 -7.43
N ALA A 438 -2.79 -5.34 -7.84
CA ALA A 438 -2.08 -6.28 -8.70
C ALA A 438 -1.79 -5.69 -10.09
N LEU A 439 -2.75 -4.93 -10.65
CA LEU A 439 -2.56 -4.22 -11.93
C LEU A 439 -1.46 -3.17 -11.83
N ALA A 440 -1.46 -2.35 -10.79
CA ALA A 440 -0.41 -1.37 -10.54
C ALA A 440 0.96 -2.04 -10.30
N ALA A 441 0.99 -3.18 -9.60
CA ALA A 441 2.21 -3.94 -9.39
C ALA A 441 2.80 -4.46 -10.70
N LYS A 442 1.94 -4.91 -11.64
CA LYS A 442 2.39 -5.34 -12.97
C LYS A 442 2.94 -4.20 -13.81
N LEU A 443 2.42 -2.98 -13.64
CA LEU A 443 2.96 -1.79 -14.27
C LEU A 443 4.30 -1.35 -13.66
N ALA A 444 4.43 -1.42 -12.34
CA ALA A 444 5.64 -1.02 -11.62
C ALA A 444 6.80 -2.01 -11.83
N TYR A 445 6.49 -3.28 -11.98
CA TYR A 445 7.46 -4.37 -12.16
C TYR A 445 7.05 -5.28 -13.32
N PRO A 446 7.20 -4.83 -14.56
CA PRO A 446 6.67 -5.53 -15.75
C PRO A 446 7.26 -6.92 -15.96
N ASP A 447 8.49 -7.17 -15.50
CA ASP A 447 9.17 -8.46 -15.64
C ASP A 447 8.88 -9.44 -14.48
N GLU A 448 8.26 -8.95 -13.41
CA GLU A 448 7.91 -9.79 -12.26
C GLU A 448 6.48 -10.34 -12.37
N ARG A 449 6.24 -11.47 -11.71
CA ARG A 449 4.88 -11.99 -11.56
C ARG A 449 4.07 -11.04 -10.68
N SER A 450 2.82 -10.80 -11.03
CA SER A 450 1.85 -10.12 -10.17
C SER A 450 0.73 -11.09 -9.86
N VAL A 451 0.64 -11.50 -8.61
CA VAL A 451 -0.34 -12.46 -8.13
C VAL A 451 -1.20 -11.79 -7.06
N LEU A 452 -2.50 -11.95 -7.18
CA LEU A 452 -3.48 -11.55 -6.17
C LEU A 452 -4.07 -12.79 -5.51
N LEU A 453 -4.03 -12.83 -4.18
CA LEU A 453 -4.86 -13.73 -3.38
C LEU A 453 -5.99 -12.90 -2.75
N THR A 454 -7.24 -13.21 -3.07
CA THR A 454 -8.41 -12.42 -2.66
C THR A 454 -9.55 -13.31 -2.18
N GLY A 455 -10.36 -12.80 -1.25
CA GLY A 455 -11.62 -13.43 -0.89
C GLY A 455 -12.68 -13.21 -1.98
N ASP A 456 -13.65 -14.09 -2.03
CA ASP A 456 -14.77 -14.02 -2.98
C ASP A 456 -15.64 -12.77 -2.78
N GLY A 457 -15.86 -12.33 -1.53
CA GLY A 457 -16.52 -11.08 -1.25
C GLY A 457 -15.71 -9.86 -1.74
N SER A 458 -14.41 -9.85 -1.50
CA SER A 458 -13.56 -8.72 -1.85
C SER A 458 -13.41 -8.52 -3.35
N ILE A 459 -13.21 -9.59 -4.11
CA ILE A 459 -13.07 -9.49 -5.58
C ILE A 459 -14.33 -8.92 -6.22
N GLY A 460 -15.50 -9.14 -5.62
CA GLY A 460 -16.77 -8.62 -6.12
C GLY A 460 -16.82 -7.10 -6.23
N LEU A 461 -16.07 -6.36 -5.41
CA LEU A 461 -16.12 -4.89 -5.35
C LEU A 461 -15.48 -4.21 -6.57
N ASN A 462 -14.42 -4.79 -7.13
CA ASN A 462 -13.72 -4.28 -8.32
C ASN A 462 -13.54 -5.37 -9.39
N PHE A 463 -14.53 -6.27 -9.50
CA PHE A 463 -14.48 -7.40 -10.44
C PHE A 463 -14.36 -6.96 -11.91
N THR A 464 -14.97 -5.84 -12.25
CA THR A 464 -14.95 -5.29 -13.62
C THR A 464 -13.56 -4.87 -14.08
N GLU A 465 -12.60 -4.75 -13.20
CA GLU A 465 -11.21 -4.42 -13.54
C GLU A 465 -10.46 -5.56 -14.26
N PHE A 466 -11.08 -6.75 -14.39
CA PHE A 466 -10.62 -7.74 -15.36
C PHE A 466 -10.64 -7.20 -16.80
N ASP A 467 -11.63 -6.36 -17.14
CA ASP A 467 -11.65 -5.63 -18.41
C ASP A 467 -10.43 -4.71 -18.55
N THR A 468 -10.08 -3.97 -17.50
CA THR A 468 -8.88 -3.13 -17.46
C THR A 468 -7.62 -3.96 -17.66
N ALA A 469 -7.51 -5.11 -17.01
CA ALA A 469 -6.39 -6.04 -17.18
C ALA A 469 -6.23 -6.48 -18.65
N VAL A 470 -7.33 -6.82 -19.32
CA VAL A 470 -7.33 -7.27 -20.71
C VAL A 470 -7.01 -6.13 -21.68
N ARG A 471 -7.71 -4.99 -21.56
CA ARG A 471 -7.51 -3.83 -22.46
C ARG A 471 -6.08 -3.28 -22.41
N HIS A 472 -5.46 -3.29 -21.22
CA HIS A 472 -4.11 -2.79 -21.03
C HIS A 472 -3.02 -3.86 -21.15
N ASN A 473 -3.40 -5.11 -21.45
CA ASN A 473 -2.49 -6.26 -21.55
C ASN A 473 -1.61 -6.42 -20.31
N LEU A 474 -2.24 -6.49 -19.12
CA LEU A 474 -1.60 -6.63 -17.83
C LEU A 474 -1.79 -8.06 -17.30
N PRO A 475 -0.88 -8.99 -17.57
CA PRO A 475 -0.97 -10.38 -17.15
C PRO A 475 -0.80 -10.49 -15.62
N VAL A 476 -1.91 -10.37 -14.89
CA VAL A 476 -2.03 -10.61 -13.45
C VAL A 476 -2.73 -11.95 -13.23
N THR A 477 -2.35 -12.69 -12.20
CA THR A 477 -3.00 -13.93 -11.81
C THR A 477 -3.80 -13.70 -10.53
N VAL A 478 -5.12 -13.76 -10.63
CA VAL A 478 -6.05 -13.62 -9.50
C VAL A 478 -6.44 -15.00 -9.01
N VAL A 479 -6.16 -15.28 -7.74
CA VAL A 479 -6.55 -16.49 -7.05
C VAL A 479 -7.64 -16.13 -6.05
N VAL A 480 -8.86 -16.62 -6.28
CA VAL A 480 -10.01 -16.35 -5.42
C VAL A 480 -10.12 -17.45 -4.36
N ASN A 481 -9.97 -17.09 -3.10
CA ASN A 481 -10.29 -17.91 -1.94
C ASN A 481 -11.81 -17.85 -1.74
N ASN A 482 -12.54 -18.81 -2.29
CA ASN A 482 -14.00 -18.81 -2.35
C ASN A 482 -14.58 -19.70 -1.24
N ASP A 483 -14.87 -19.10 -0.10
CA ASP A 483 -15.55 -19.74 1.03
C ASP A 483 -17.08 -19.46 1.03
N ARG A 484 -17.58 -18.78 0.01
CA ARG A 484 -18.98 -18.37 -0.16
C ARG A 484 -19.49 -17.48 0.97
N ALA A 485 -18.61 -16.64 1.51
CA ALA A 485 -18.94 -15.81 2.66
C ALA A 485 -18.13 -14.51 2.75
N TRP A 486 -18.67 -13.58 3.49
CA TRP A 486 -17.88 -12.55 4.17
C TRP A 486 -17.22 -13.21 5.39
N GLY A 487 -16.20 -14.06 5.15
CA GLY A 487 -15.66 -15.01 6.13
C GLY A 487 -15.29 -14.37 7.46
N MET A 488 -14.58 -13.23 7.48
CA MET A 488 -14.21 -12.51 8.70
C MET A 488 -15.45 -12.19 9.56
N CYS A 489 -16.51 -11.65 8.96
CA CYS A 489 -17.75 -11.29 9.68
C CYS A 489 -18.53 -12.54 10.11
N LYS A 490 -18.63 -13.54 9.23
CA LYS A 490 -19.28 -14.81 9.52
C LYS A 490 -18.67 -15.51 10.72
N HIS A 491 -17.36 -15.67 10.69
CA HIS A 491 -16.62 -16.34 11.75
C HIS A 491 -16.67 -15.59 13.08
N GLU A 492 -16.66 -14.26 13.06
CA GLU A 492 -16.88 -13.47 14.26
C GLU A 492 -18.27 -13.71 14.86
N GLN A 493 -19.32 -13.73 14.03
CA GLN A 493 -20.67 -14.05 14.47
C GLN A 493 -20.76 -15.48 15.04
N MET A 494 -20.16 -16.47 14.36
CA MET A 494 -20.13 -17.85 14.85
C MET A 494 -19.48 -17.97 16.22
N VAL A 495 -18.32 -17.34 16.43
CA VAL A 495 -17.58 -17.45 17.70
C VAL A 495 -18.27 -16.69 18.83
N ARG A 496 -18.83 -15.51 18.56
CA ARG A 496 -19.41 -14.63 19.60
C ARG A 496 -20.88 -14.92 19.89
N LEU A 497 -21.65 -15.31 18.88
CA LEU A 497 -23.11 -15.37 18.97
C LEU A 497 -23.68 -16.76 18.72
N GLY A 498 -22.90 -17.71 18.21
CA GLY A 498 -23.34 -19.05 17.80
C GLY A 498 -23.82 -19.10 16.35
N ASN A 499 -23.87 -20.33 15.80
CA ASN A 499 -24.18 -20.56 14.39
C ASN A 499 -25.58 -20.09 13.96
N GLU A 500 -26.56 -20.12 14.89
CA GLU A 500 -27.91 -19.63 14.65
C GLU A 500 -28.03 -18.10 14.52
N ARG A 501 -26.94 -17.38 14.76
CA ARG A 501 -26.86 -15.92 14.66
C ARG A 501 -26.01 -15.45 13.48
N VAL A 502 -25.72 -16.33 12.54
CA VAL A 502 -25.03 -15.98 11.28
C VAL A 502 -26.05 -15.32 10.35
N ILE A 503 -25.89 -14.01 10.09
CA ILE A 503 -26.81 -13.22 9.27
C ILE A 503 -26.05 -12.30 8.31
N ALA A 504 -26.55 -12.18 7.07
CA ALA A 504 -26.05 -11.27 6.03
C ALA A 504 -24.54 -11.44 5.69
N THR A 505 -23.97 -12.61 5.94
CA THR A 505 -22.55 -12.89 5.70
C THR A 505 -22.31 -14.05 4.73
N GLU A 506 -23.38 -14.74 4.32
CA GLU A 506 -23.28 -15.81 3.32
C GLU A 506 -23.41 -15.23 1.91
N LEU A 507 -22.57 -15.71 1.00
CA LEU A 507 -22.57 -15.41 -0.42
C LEU A 507 -23.01 -16.65 -1.22
N GLY A 508 -23.45 -16.44 -2.46
CA GLY A 508 -23.82 -17.52 -3.36
C GLY A 508 -22.63 -18.33 -3.86
N ALA A 509 -22.90 -19.51 -4.41
CA ALA A 509 -21.89 -20.35 -5.06
C ALA A 509 -21.49 -19.75 -6.43
N THR A 510 -20.95 -18.56 -6.42
CA THR A 510 -20.60 -17.83 -7.65
C THR A 510 -19.41 -18.48 -8.33
N ARG A 511 -19.55 -18.72 -9.62
CA ARG A 511 -18.50 -19.22 -10.51
C ARG A 511 -17.68 -18.04 -11.05
N TYR A 512 -16.78 -17.48 -10.20
CA TYR A 512 -16.00 -16.28 -10.54
C TYR A 512 -15.12 -16.49 -11.77
N GLU A 513 -14.61 -17.71 -11.99
CA GLU A 513 -13.84 -18.05 -13.18
C GLU A 513 -14.70 -17.92 -14.46
N LYS A 514 -15.97 -18.30 -14.42
CA LYS A 514 -16.89 -18.15 -15.56
C LYS A 514 -17.24 -16.71 -15.83
N ALA A 515 -17.48 -15.93 -14.77
CA ALA A 515 -17.72 -14.51 -14.90
C ALA A 515 -16.51 -13.77 -15.45
N ALA A 516 -15.30 -14.12 -14.99
CA ALA A 516 -14.04 -13.54 -15.47
C ALA A 516 -13.73 -13.94 -16.93
N GLU A 517 -14.04 -15.18 -17.32
CA GLU A 517 -13.87 -15.69 -18.70
C GLU A 517 -14.60 -14.80 -19.73
N ALA A 518 -15.75 -14.21 -19.33
CA ALA A 518 -16.51 -13.31 -20.19
C ALA A 518 -15.76 -12.00 -20.54
N PHE A 519 -14.78 -11.59 -19.74
CA PHE A 519 -13.87 -10.48 -20.05
C PHE A 519 -12.69 -10.90 -20.94
N GLY A 520 -12.55 -12.18 -21.27
CA GLY A 520 -11.47 -12.69 -22.09
C GLY A 520 -10.21 -13.10 -21.31
N VAL A 521 -10.28 -13.29 -19.98
CA VAL A 521 -9.17 -13.77 -19.18
C VAL A 521 -9.03 -15.30 -19.26
N TYR A 522 -7.85 -15.82 -18.90
CA TYR A 522 -7.69 -17.25 -18.65
C TYR A 522 -8.40 -17.63 -17.35
N ALA A 523 -9.14 -18.72 -17.32
CA ALA A 523 -9.96 -19.05 -16.17
C ALA A 523 -9.93 -20.54 -15.81
N GLU A 524 -9.80 -20.84 -14.51
CA GLU A 524 -9.86 -22.20 -13.97
C GLU A 524 -10.66 -22.26 -12.67
N TYR A 525 -11.28 -23.44 -12.44
CA TYR A 525 -11.97 -23.79 -11.20
C TYR A 525 -11.22 -24.91 -10.50
N VAL A 526 -11.05 -24.80 -9.18
CA VAL A 526 -10.32 -25.76 -8.36
C VAL A 526 -11.13 -26.07 -7.10
N ASP A 527 -11.36 -27.35 -6.85
CA ASP A 527 -12.00 -27.87 -5.64
C ASP A 527 -11.21 -29.04 -4.99
N GLU A 528 -10.08 -29.43 -5.57
CA GLU A 528 -9.15 -30.41 -5.05
C GLU A 528 -7.79 -29.77 -4.71
N ALA A 529 -7.24 -30.09 -3.53
CA ALA A 529 -6.03 -29.47 -3.00
C ALA A 529 -4.81 -29.66 -3.91
N GLU A 530 -4.66 -30.85 -4.50
CA GLU A 530 -3.55 -31.20 -5.39
C GLU A 530 -3.57 -30.40 -6.70
N SER A 531 -4.73 -29.89 -7.09
CA SER A 531 -4.94 -29.12 -8.31
C SER A 531 -4.58 -27.63 -8.15
N ILE A 532 -4.40 -27.11 -6.92
CA ILE A 532 -4.13 -25.67 -6.67
C ILE A 532 -2.87 -25.20 -7.40
N ARG A 533 -1.71 -25.81 -7.09
CA ARG A 533 -0.43 -25.41 -7.68
C ARG A 533 -0.42 -25.53 -9.20
N PRO A 534 -0.82 -26.69 -9.79
CA PRO A 534 -0.86 -26.83 -11.23
C PRO A 534 -1.74 -25.79 -11.93
N ALA A 535 -2.92 -25.47 -11.37
CA ALA A 535 -3.83 -24.47 -11.94
C ALA A 535 -3.22 -23.07 -11.94
N ILE A 536 -2.62 -22.64 -10.83
CA ILE A 536 -1.97 -21.33 -10.73
C ILE A 536 -0.76 -21.25 -11.67
N GLU A 537 0.04 -22.30 -11.78
CA GLU A 537 1.19 -22.36 -12.69
C GLU A 537 0.76 -22.27 -14.15
N ARG A 538 -0.33 -22.95 -14.58
CA ARG A 538 -0.91 -22.80 -15.91
C ARG A 538 -1.44 -21.39 -16.15
N ALA A 539 -2.12 -20.81 -15.15
CA ALA A 539 -2.61 -19.43 -15.22
C ALA A 539 -1.47 -18.44 -15.47
N ILE A 540 -0.37 -18.57 -14.73
CA ILE A 540 0.84 -17.73 -14.92
C ILE A 540 1.47 -17.99 -16.30
N ALA A 541 1.60 -19.26 -16.70
CA ALA A 541 2.21 -19.65 -17.96
C ALA A 541 1.39 -19.20 -19.19
N SER A 542 0.08 -18.93 -19.01
CA SER A 542 -0.77 -18.42 -20.10
C SER A 542 -0.32 -17.06 -20.63
N GLY A 543 0.44 -16.29 -19.83
CA GLY A 543 0.86 -14.93 -20.17
C GLY A 543 -0.31 -13.93 -20.32
N ARG A 544 -1.51 -14.29 -19.88
CA ARG A 544 -2.74 -13.51 -19.97
C ARG A 544 -3.20 -13.12 -18.56
N PRO A 545 -4.06 -12.09 -18.41
CA PRO A 545 -4.85 -11.93 -17.19
C PRO A 545 -5.58 -13.22 -16.88
N ALA A 546 -5.60 -13.65 -15.61
CA ALA A 546 -6.12 -14.97 -15.24
C ALA A 546 -6.92 -14.93 -13.94
N CYS A 547 -7.93 -15.81 -13.83
CA CYS A 547 -8.74 -16.02 -12.63
C CYS A 547 -8.76 -17.51 -12.28
N VAL A 548 -8.21 -17.87 -11.13
CA VAL A 548 -8.28 -19.23 -10.55
C VAL A 548 -9.22 -19.17 -9.37
N ASN A 549 -10.42 -19.73 -9.50
CA ASN A 549 -11.43 -19.76 -8.45
C ASN A 549 -11.28 -21.06 -7.64
N VAL A 550 -10.85 -20.95 -6.38
CA VAL A 550 -10.55 -22.09 -5.51
C VAL A 550 -11.60 -22.17 -4.42
N MET A 551 -12.33 -23.28 -4.36
CA MET A 551 -13.32 -23.54 -3.33
C MET A 551 -12.65 -23.94 -2.01
N THR A 552 -12.92 -23.18 -0.96
CA THR A 552 -12.32 -23.42 0.35
C THR A 552 -13.35 -23.69 1.44
N ASP A 553 -12.88 -24.18 2.58
CA ASP A 553 -13.73 -24.51 3.73
C ASP A 553 -14.33 -23.23 4.34
N PRO A 554 -15.66 -23.07 4.31
CA PRO A 554 -16.34 -21.90 4.87
C PRO A 554 -16.36 -21.83 6.41
N ASN A 555 -15.84 -22.85 7.10
CA ASN A 555 -15.81 -22.95 8.55
C ASN A 555 -14.39 -22.88 9.14
N ALA A 556 -13.38 -22.66 8.31
CA ALA A 556 -12.00 -22.57 8.75
C ALA A 556 -11.72 -21.19 9.39
N ILE A 557 -11.75 -21.12 10.71
CA ILE A 557 -11.53 -19.90 11.50
C ILE A 557 -10.07 -19.77 11.86
N SER A 558 -9.44 -18.62 11.56
CA SER A 558 -8.03 -18.39 11.87
C SER A 558 -7.79 -18.24 13.38
N PRO A 559 -6.61 -18.68 13.89
CA PRO A 559 -6.27 -18.51 15.31
C PRO A 559 -6.24 -17.02 15.74
N ALA A 560 -5.86 -16.12 14.83
CA ALA A 560 -5.89 -14.69 15.11
C ALA A 560 -7.33 -14.19 15.32
N GLN A 561 -8.26 -14.64 14.48
CA GLN A 561 -9.67 -14.26 14.58
C GLN A 561 -10.34 -14.87 15.82
N GLN A 562 -10.06 -16.14 16.14
CA GLN A 562 -10.54 -16.76 17.39
C GLN A 562 -10.13 -15.95 18.61
N ALA A 563 -8.87 -15.50 18.67
CA ALA A 563 -8.39 -14.70 19.79
C ALA A 563 -8.97 -13.27 19.80
N MET A 564 -9.19 -12.64 18.66
CA MET A 564 -9.86 -11.33 18.58
C MET A 564 -11.31 -11.41 19.06
N ALA A 565 -12.04 -12.41 18.62
CA ALA A 565 -13.41 -12.65 19.04
C ALA A 565 -13.52 -12.95 20.55
N ALA A 566 -12.60 -13.77 21.10
CA ALA A 566 -12.53 -14.09 22.53
C ALA A 566 -12.19 -12.87 23.40
N ALA A 567 -11.39 -11.92 22.90
CA ALA A 567 -11.02 -10.69 23.61
C ALA A 567 -12.12 -9.62 23.62
N GLY A 568 -13.25 -9.84 22.95
CA GLY A 568 -14.33 -8.87 22.81
C GLY A 568 -13.92 -7.62 22.02
N ALA A 569 -12.83 -7.70 21.25
CA ALA A 569 -12.34 -6.65 20.38
C ALA A 569 -13.08 -6.73 19.05
N GLY A 570 -14.16 -6.00 18.96
CA GLY A 570 -14.85 -5.63 17.73
C GLY A 570 -14.67 -4.16 17.49
#